data_9cfb83ba29547fc691c4454189245efd
#
_entry.id   9cfb83ba29547fc691c4454189245efd
#
_cell.length_a   1.000
_cell.length_b   1.000
_cell.length_c   1.000
_cell.angle_alpha   90.00
_cell.angle_beta   90.00
_cell.angle_gamma   90.00
#
_symmetry.space_group_name_H-M   'P 1'
#
loop_
_entity.id
_entity.type
_entity.pdbx_description
1 polymer ?
#
loop_
_entity_poly.entity_id
_entity_poly.type
_entity_poly.pdbx_seq_one_letter_code
_entity_poly.pdbx_strand_id
1 'polypeptide(L)'
;MLGIAAQPTNTMQKAPTKIQLHKQSQQLELHFGAEVFSLSAEFLRVHSPSAEVMGHGPNQAVLQFGKKDVGISKIERAGNYALKLFFDDGHDSGIYTWSYLYELGTTQEKLWQEYLDALAHAGKTREKDTSIVKFIN
;
A
#
# COMPACT_ATOMS: atom_id res chain seq x y z
N MET A 1 1.99 -23.87 -22.48
CA MET A 1 2.14 -23.42 -22.34
C MET A 1 2.23 -22.43 -21.87
N LEU A 2 2.53 -22.52 -21.48
CA LEU A 2 2.65 -21.81 -21.08
C LEU A 2 2.74 -20.64 -20.84
N GLY A 3 3.02 -20.58 -20.68
CA GLY A 3 3.51 -19.54 -20.48
C GLY A 3 2.84 -18.57 -20.51
N ILE A 4 2.54 -19.13 -20.97
CA ILE A 4 1.82 -18.39 -20.92
C ILE A 4 1.73 -17.60 -19.89
N ALA A 5 2.21 -17.99 -18.96
CA ALA A 5 2.17 -17.31 -17.81
C ALA A 5 2.67 -15.93 -17.94
N ALA A 6 3.55 -15.74 -18.76
CA ALA A 6 4.06 -14.41 -18.92
C ALA A 6 3.03 -13.47 -19.48
N GLN A 7 2.04 -14.01 -20.08
CA GLN A 7 1.09 -13.16 -20.70
C GLN A 7 0.31 -12.29 -19.76
N PRO A 8 0.01 -12.74 -18.54
CA PRO A 8 -0.72 -11.91 -17.65
C PRO A 8 -0.06 -10.56 -17.39
N THR A 9 1.23 -10.51 -17.56
CA THR A 9 1.91 -9.24 -17.31
C THR A 9 1.56 -8.19 -18.34
N ASN A 10 1.07 -8.62 -19.49
CA ASN A 10 0.69 -7.69 -20.52
C ASN A 10 -0.78 -7.40 -20.52
N THR A 11 -1.50 -8.03 -19.63
CA THR A 11 -2.94 -7.88 -19.56
C THR A 11 -3.26 -6.84 -18.53
N MET A 12 -3.95 -5.79 -18.92
CA MET A 12 -4.37 -4.76 -18.00
C MET A 12 -5.47 -5.33 -17.11
N GLN A 13 -5.28 -5.20 -15.81
CA GLN A 13 -6.33 -5.53 -14.88
C GLN A 13 -7.47 -4.54 -15.05
N LYS A 14 -8.68 -5.04 -15.13
CA LYS A 14 -9.85 -4.17 -15.21
C LYS A 14 -10.01 -3.42 -13.90
N ALA A 15 -10.67 -2.27 -14.01
CA ALA A 15 -10.98 -1.49 -12.83
C ALA A 15 -11.83 -2.30 -11.86
N PRO A 16 -11.72 -2.05 -10.57
CA PRO A 16 -12.63 -2.66 -9.62
C PRO A 16 -14.08 -2.27 -9.93
N THR A 17 -14.99 -3.17 -9.65
CA THR A 17 -16.41 -2.89 -9.81
C THR A 17 -16.95 -2.06 -8.64
N LYS A 18 -16.21 -2.06 -7.52
CA LYS A 18 -16.59 -1.25 -6.37
C LYS A 18 -15.33 -0.88 -5.59
N ILE A 19 -15.27 0.38 -5.16
CA ILE A 19 -14.19 0.90 -4.32
C ILE A 19 -14.86 1.62 -3.17
N GLN A 20 -14.53 1.25 -1.93
CA GLN A 20 -15.13 1.89 -0.78
C GLN A 20 -14.09 2.10 0.31
N LEU A 21 -13.95 3.35 0.75
CA LEU A 21 -13.06 3.69 1.84
C LEU A 21 -13.88 3.70 3.14
N HIS A 22 -13.51 2.83 4.06
CA HIS A 22 -14.13 2.76 5.37
C HIS A 22 -13.33 3.64 6.33
N LYS A 23 -13.83 4.83 6.60
CA LYS A 23 -13.09 5.84 7.34
C LYS A 23 -12.79 5.45 8.79
N GLN A 24 -13.71 4.78 9.43
CA GLN A 24 -13.49 4.42 10.84
C GLN A 24 -12.43 3.33 11.00
N SER A 25 -12.50 2.29 10.17
CA SER A 25 -11.55 1.20 10.27
C SER A 25 -10.29 1.43 9.46
N GLN A 26 -10.28 2.47 8.62
CA GLN A 26 -9.19 2.78 7.72
C GLN A 26 -8.83 1.58 6.84
N GLN A 27 -9.86 1.00 6.23
CA GLN A 27 -9.72 -0.09 5.28
C GLN A 27 -10.24 0.37 3.93
N LEU A 28 -9.51 0.05 2.88
CA LEU A 28 -9.96 0.28 1.51
C LEU A 28 -10.46 -1.04 0.96
N GLU A 29 -11.74 -1.07 0.64
CA GLU A 29 -12.38 -2.27 0.11
C GLU A 29 -12.44 -2.20 -1.40
N LEU A 30 -11.97 -3.25 -2.07
CA LEU A 30 -11.87 -3.29 -3.52
C LEU A 30 -12.53 -4.58 -4.02
N HIS A 31 -13.45 -4.44 -4.95
CA HIS A 31 -14.13 -5.58 -5.56
C HIS A 31 -13.66 -5.73 -7.00
N PHE A 32 -12.99 -6.82 -7.28
CA PHE A 32 -12.59 -7.18 -8.64
C PHE A 32 -13.45 -8.38 -9.04
N GLY A 33 -14.65 -8.08 -9.51
CA GLY A 33 -15.61 -9.15 -9.78
C GLY A 33 -16.01 -9.83 -8.47
N ALA A 34 -15.83 -11.12 -8.39
CA ALA A 34 -16.16 -11.88 -7.19
C ALA A 34 -15.07 -11.81 -6.10
N GLU A 35 -13.89 -11.34 -6.46
CA GLU A 35 -12.80 -11.24 -5.50
C GLU A 35 -12.88 -9.92 -4.76
N VAL A 36 -12.84 -9.99 -3.44
CA VAL A 36 -12.96 -8.80 -2.60
C VAL A 36 -11.72 -8.72 -1.71
N PHE A 37 -11.08 -7.57 -1.73
CA PHE A 37 -9.92 -7.33 -0.89
C PHE A 37 -10.21 -6.17 0.05
N SER A 38 -9.70 -6.28 1.28
CA SER A 38 -9.77 -5.18 2.24
C SER A 38 -8.34 -4.89 2.68
N LEU A 39 -7.84 -3.72 2.30
CA LEU A 39 -6.45 -3.35 2.53
C LEU A 39 -6.39 -2.18 3.50
N SER A 40 -5.59 -2.33 4.54
CA SER A 40 -5.48 -1.25 5.54
C SER A 40 -4.71 -0.06 4.98
N ALA A 41 -4.98 1.10 5.55
CA ALA A 41 -4.26 2.32 5.17
C ALA A 41 -2.76 2.15 5.41
N GLU A 42 -2.39 1.54 6.54
CA GLU A 42 -0.98 1.30 6.82
C GLU A 42 -0.33 0.42 5.76
N PHE A 43 -0.98 -0.68 5.40
CA PHE A 43 -0.45 -1.59 4.39
C PHE A 43 -0.25 -0.86 3.06
N LEU A 44 -1.24 -0.07 2.65
CA LEU A 44 -1.13 0.69 1.41
C LEU A 44 -0.05 1.76 1.49
N ARG A 45 0.08 2.41 2.66
CA ARG A 45 1.09 3.46 2.83
C ARG A 45 2.50 2.92 2.72
N VAL A 46 2.77 1.79 3.38
CA VAL A 46 4.13 1.25 3.38
C VAL A 46 4.47 0.59 2.05
N HIS A 47 3.48 0.32 1.21
CA HIS A 47 3.68 -0.24 -0.12
C HIS A 47 3.37 0.77 -1.22
N SER A 48 3.45 2.06 -0.92
CA SER A 48 3.20 3.09 -1.92
C SER A 48 4.12 2.92 -3.11
N PRO A 49 3.61 3.05 -4.33
CA PRO A 49 4.43 2.90 -5.53
C PRO A 49 5.21 4.16 -5.89
N SER A 50 5.15 5.20 -5.05
CA SER A 50 5.89 6.42 -5.35
C SER A 50 7.39 6.21 -5.21
N ALA A 51 8.18 7.06 -5.87
CA ALA A 51 9.63 6.97 -5.79
C ALA A 51 10.14 7.21 -4.38
N GLU A 52 9.39 7.95 -3.56
CA GLU A 52 9.78 8.17 -2.17
C GLU A 52 9.88 6.87 -1.38
N VAL A 53 9.10 5.86 -1.78
CA VAL A 53 9.07 4.58 -1.10
C VAL A 53 9.84 3.53 -1.89
N MET A 54 9.61 3.46 -3.19
CA MET A 54 10.21 2.43 -4.03
C MET A 54 11.67 2.71 -4.36
N GLY A 55 12.10 3.96 -4.26
CA GLY A 55 13.44 4.34 -4.66
C GLY A 55 13.55 4.47 -6.16
N HIS A 56 14.77 4.76 -6.61
CA HIS A 56 15.03 5.01 -8.02
C HIS A 56 15.68 3.84 -8.73
N GLY A 57 15.83 2.71 -8.06
CA GLY A 57 16.42 1.53 -8.68
C GLY A 57 16.31 0.34 -7.77
N PRO A 58 16.79 -0.82 -8.24
CA PRO A 58 16.73 -2.04 -7.43
C PRO A 58 17.44 -1.84 -6.10
N ASN A 59 16.88 -2.39 -5.06
CA ASN A 59 17.45 -2.35 -3.72
C ASN A 59 17.55 -0.96 -3.13
N GLN A 60 16.77 0.00 -3.68
CA GLN A 60 16.77 1.35 -3.15
C GLN A 60 15.45 1.71 -2.48
N ALA A 61 14.59 0.73 -2.28
CA ALA A 61 13.34 0.96 -1.58
C ALA A 61 13.64 1.43 -0.15
N VAL A 62 12.84 2.38 0.32
CA VAL A 62 12.99 2.96 1.64
C VAL A 62 11.99 2.32 2.58
N LEU A 63 12.49 1.63 3.60
CA LEU A 63 11.61 0.98 4.57
C LEU A 63 10.82 2.03 5.33
N GLN A 64 9.51 1.92 5.25
CA GLN A 64 8.62 2.83 5.96
C GLN A 64 8.39 2.29 7.37
N PHE A 65 8.39 3.18 8.37
CA PHE A 65 8.14 2.74 9.74
C PHE A 65 7.35 3.82 10.47
N GLY A 66 6.79 3.48 11.61
CA GLY A 66 6.00 4.43 12.37
C GLY A 66 4.70 4.80 11.70
N LYS A 67 4.13 3.92 10.88
CA LYS A 67 2.97 4.25 10.05
C LYS A 67 1.66 3.63 10.55
N LYS A 68 1.69 3.01 11.71
CA LYS A 68 0.53 2.27 12.20
C LYS A 68 -0.76 3.07 12.21
N ASP A 69 -0.67 4.36 12.55
CA ASP A 69 -1.86 5.20 12.68
C ASP A 69 -2.10 6.11 11.48
N VAL A 70 -1.36 5.92 10.40
CA VAL A 70 -1.58 6.71 9.19
C VAL A 70 -2.90 6.29 8.55
N GLY A 71 -3.70 7.28 8.18
CA GLY A 71 -4.98 7.03 7.55
C GLY A 71 -5.02 7.60 6.15
N ILE A 72 -6.04 7.19 5.40
CA ILE A 72 -6.32 7.73 4.08
C ILE A 72 -7.35 8.83 4.25
N SER A 73 -7.00 10.04 3.86
CA SER A 73 -7.91 11.17 3.98
C SER A 73 -8.81 11.31 2.75
N LYS A 74 -8.33 10.87 1.58
CA LYS A 74 -9.09 11.05 0.35
C LYS A 74 -8.58 10.08 -0.71
N ILE A 75 -9.46 9.68 -1.62
CA ILE A 75 -9.10 8.90 -2.80
C ILE A 75 -9.60 9.61 -4.03
N GLU A 76 -8.84 9.51 -5.14
CA GLU A 76 -9.23 10.07 -6.43
C GLU A 76 -8.86 9.11 -7.54
N ARG A 77 -9.70 9.04 -8.57
CA ARG A 77 -9.32 8.26 -9.74
C ARG A 77 -8.21 8.99 -10.49
N ALA A 78 -7.28 8.23 -11.01
CA ALA A 78 -6.21 8.73 -11.86
C ALA A 78 -6.43 8.12 -13.24
N GLY A 79 -7.04 8.88 -14.13
CA GLY A 79 -7.42 8.36 -15.44
C GLY A 79 -8.36 7.16 -15.31
N ASN A 80 -8.21 6.19 -16.19
CA ASN A 80 -9.01 4.97 -16.18
C ASN A 80 -8.23 3.78 -15.65
N TYR A 81 -7.04 4.01 -15.09
CA TYR A 81 -6.13 2.91 -14.81
C TYR A 81 -5.63 2.86 -13.38
N ALA A 82 -5.95 3.85 -12.55
CA ALA A 82 -5.32 3.92 -11.24
C ALA A 82 -6.16 4.70 -10.24
N LEU A 83 -5.75 4.61 -8.99
CA LEU A 83 -6.33 5.36 -7.88
C LEU A 83 -5.21 6.11 -7.19
N LYS A 84 -5.42 7.39 -6.92
CA LYS A 84 -4.48 8.18 -6.15
C LYS A 84 -4.96 8.22 -4.72
N LEU A 85 -4.08 7.86 -3.78
CA LEU A 85 -4.40 7.86 -2.37
C LEU A 85 -3.71 9.04 -1.69
N PHE A 86 -4.46 9.75 -0.86
CA PHE A 86 -3.94 10.86 -0.07
C PHE A 86 -3.92 10.42 1.38
N PHE A 87 -2.72 10.33 1.94
CA PHE A 87 -2.55 9.90 3.32
C PHE A 87 -2.44 11.11 4.25
N ASP A 88 -2.86 10.91 5.49
CA ASP A 88 -2.89 12.03 6.44
C ASP A 88 -1.52 12.39 7.01
N ASP A 89 -0.47 11.67 6.62
CA ASP A 89 0.89 12.04 6.97
C ASP A 89 1.54 12.91 5.88
N GLY A 90 0.74 13.38 4.92
CA GLY A 90 1.23 14.26 3.87
C GLY A 90 1.69 13.54 2.62
N HIS A 91 1.72 12.22 2.63
CA HIS A 91 2.15 11.45 1.47
C HIS A 91 0.99 11.36 0.47
N ASP A 92 1.16 11.96 -0.70
CA ASP A 92 0.10 12.00 -1.70
C ASP A 92 0.60 11.71 -3.11
N SER A 93 1.78 11.15 -3.24
CA SER A 93 2.36 10.87 -4.55
C SER A 93 2.14 9.44 -5.02
N GLY A 94 1.43 8.63 -4.26
CA GLY A 94 1.21 7.24 -4.64
C GLY A 94 0.03 7.08 -5.57
N ILE A 95 0.33 6.60 -6.79
CA ILE A 95 -0.70 6.30 -7.78
C ILE A 95 -0.71 4.79 -7.96
N TYR A 96 -1.77 4.17 -7.49
CA TYR A 96 -1.90 2.71 -7.44
C TYR A 96 -2.69 2.25 -8.65
N THR A 97 -2.02 1.58 -9.59
CA THR A 97 -2.72 1.03 -10.75
C THR A 97 -3.63 -0.10 -10.30
N TRP A 98 -4.63 -0.40 -11.13
CA TRP A 98 -5.53 -1.51 -10.83
C TRP A 98 -4.75 -2.81 -10.69
N SER A 99 -3.75 -3.02 -11.54
CA SER A 99 -2.92 -4.21 -11.47
C SER A 99 -2.14 -4.28 -10.18
N TYR A 100 -1.60 -3.15 -9.73
CA TYR A 100 -0.83 -3.12 -8.49
C TYR A 100 -1.74 -3.38 -7.28
N LEU A 101 -2.93 -2.76 -7.28
CA LEU A 101 -3.88 -3.01 -6.19
C LEU A 101 -4.32 -4.46 -6.14
N TYR A 102 -4.53 -5.06 -7.30
CA TYR A 102 -4.88 -6.46 -7.36
C TYR A 102 -3.74 -7.34 -6.83
N GLU A 103 -2.51 -7.03 -7.23
CA GLU A 103 -1.34 -7.74 -6.73
C GLU A 103 -1.22 -7.62 -5.21
N LEU A 104 -1.39 -6.41 -4.68
CA LEU A 104 -1.34 -6.21 -3.23
C LEU A 104 -2.42 -7.03 -2.53
N GLY A 105 -3.60 -7.08 -3.11
CA GLY A 105 -4.70 -7.86 -2.53
C GLY A 105 -4.42 -9.34 -2.49
N THR A 106 -3.88 -9.88 -3.57
CA THR A 106 -3.65 -11.33 -3.66
C THR A 106 -2.44 -11.79 -2.85
N THR A 107 -1.50 -10.90 -2.57
CA THR A 107 -0.28 -11.26 -1.84
C THR A 107 -0.19 -10.58 -0.48
N GLN A 108 -1.31 -10.10 0.03
CA GLN A 108 -1.34 -9.27 1.22
C GLN A 108 -0.65 -9.91 2.43
N GLU A 109 -0.98 -11.17 2.72
CA GLU A 109 -0.42 -11.82 3.90
C GLU A 109 1.08 -11.98 3.81
N LYS A 110 1.54 -12.38 2.63
CA LYS A 110 2.97 -12.56 2.41
C LYS A 110 3.71 -11.23 2.54
N LEU A 111 3.20 -10.19 1.90
CA LEU A 111 3.83 -8.88 1.95
C LEU A 111 3.82 -8.31 3.36
N TRP A 112 2.75 -8.54 4.10
CA TRP A 112 2.67 -8.04 5.47
C TRP A 112 3.72 -8.71 6.34
N GLN A 113 3.87 -10.03 6.21
CA GLN A 113 4.88 -10.74 7.00
C GLN A 113 6.29 -10.28 6.63
N GLU A 114 6.55 -10.09 5.35
CA GLU A 114 7.84 -9.58 4.90
C GLU A 114 8.12 -8.20 5.48
N TYR A 115 7.09 -7.37 5.54
CA TYR A 115 7.22 -6.04 6.12
C TYR A 115 7.57 -6.12 7.61
N LEU A 116 6.87 -6.96 8.36
CA LEU A 116 7.15 -7.12 9.78
C LEU A 116 8.56 -7.63 10.02
N ASP A 117 9.00 -8.57 9.18
CA ASP A 117 10.36 -9.11 9.29
C ASP A 117 11.39 -8.02 9.00
N ALA A 118 11.13 -7.19 7.99
CA ALA A 118 12.05 -6.10 7.65
C ALA A 118 12.16 -5.08 8.77
N LEU A 119 11.03 -4.76 9.42
CA LEU A 119 11.06 -3.87 10.57
C LEU A 119 11.91 -4.43 11.69
N ALA A 120 11.70 -5.70 12.02
CA ALA A 120 12.45 -6.34 13.09
C ALA A 120 13.94 -6.34 12.78
N HIS A 121 14.28 -6.66 11.54
CA HIS A 121 15.67 -6.70 11.12
C HIS A 121 16.34 -5.32 11.21
N ALA A 122 15.58 -4.27 10.93
CA ALA A 122 16.09 -2.92 10.97
C ALA A 122 16.01 -2.27 12.35
N GLY A 123 15.44 -2.96 13.33
CA GLY A 123 15.25 -2.37 14.66
C GLY A 123 14.23 -1.27 14.69
N LYS A 124 13.24 -1.33 13.80
CA LYS A 124 12.18 -0.32 13.71
C LYS A 124 10.85 -0.93 14.12
N THR A 125 9.87 -0.08 14.36
CA THR A 125 8.53 -0.53 14.72
C THR A 125 7.47 0.19 13.91
N ARG A 126 6.25 -0.31 13.98
CA ARG A 126 5.10 0.33 13.37
C ARG A 126 4.64 1.54 14.16
N GLU A 127 4.99 1.59 15.43
CA GLU A 127 4.54 2.67 16.30
C GLU A 127 5.21 3.98 15.94
N LYS A 128 4.46 5.06 16.03
CA LYS A 128 5.04 6.38 15.83
C LYS A 128 6.04 6.64 16.93
N ASP A 129 7.19 7.17 16.54
CA ASP A 129 8.24 7.45 17.52
C ASP A 129 7.87 8.68 18.34
N THR A 130 7.55 8.45 19.59
CA THR A 130 7.24 9.55 20.52
C THR A 130 8.22 9.57 21.68
N SER A 131 9.30 8.86 21.55
CA SER A 131 10.24 8.72 22.66
C SER A 131 10.83 10.04 23.12
N ILE A 132 10.96 10.98 22.22
CA ILE A 132 11.50 12.29 22.58
C ILE A 132 10.73 12.97 23.69
N VAL A 133 9.43 12.73 23.71
CA VAL A 133 8.60 13.37 24.72
C VAL A 133 9.01 12.97 26.13
N LYS A 134 9.58 11.81 26.26
CA LYS A 134 9.91 11.29 27.58
C LYS A 134 11.11 11.95 28.21
N PHE A 135 11.87 12.69 27.46
CA PHE A 135 13.10 13.27 27.97
C PHE A 135 12.91 14.66 28.53
N ILE A 136 11.71 15.12 28.52
CA ILE A 136 11.45 16.45 29.00
C ILE A 136 11.51 16.52 30.49
N ASN A 137 11.40 15.45 31.16
CA ASN A 137 11.47 15.47 32.61
C ASN A 137 12.85 15.89 33.10
#